data_ae629bb98adc4747a99939cff9fff7ae
#
_entry.id   ae629bb98adc4747a99939cff9fff7ae
#
_cell.length_a   1.000
_cell.length_b   1.000
_cell.length_c   1.000
_cell.angle_alpha   90.00
_cell.angle_beta   90.00
_cell.angle_gamma   90.00
#
_symmetry.space_group_name_H-M   'P 1'
#
loop_
_entity.id
_entity.type
_entity.pdbx_description
1 polymer ?
#
loop_
_entity_poly.entity_id
_entity_poly.type
_entity_poly.pdbx_seq_one_letter_code
_entity_poly.pdbx_strand_id
1 'polypeptide(L)'
;MRKFLLALGVVLLVAAWQINTVSAQQRENQVRDQSIKYQRLMALIDAFYVDTVDLHKLTEDAIVKVLADLDPHSVYISKEEVDEMNEPLEGGFFGIGIQFAILRDTLMVVDVVAGGPSEKVGMRAGDRIIEIDGENVAGKNISNTGVRKRLKGEKGTVVNVKVLRGRDLFDFRVVRDKIPIYSVDASYMLDNTTGYVKISRFAATTIEEFEEAVKKLRALGMQDLVLDLQGNGGGYMGAAIGICDHFMDAAKMIVYTDGISSGRRGEYSTVAGMLEKGRI
;
A
#
# COMPACT_ATOMS: atom_id res chain seq x y z
N MET A 1 -19.68 -27.57 54.34
CA MET A 1 -18.44 -27.25 53.62
C MET A 1 -18.65 -26.92 52.14
N ARG A 2 -19.30 -27.77 51.32
CA ARG A 2 -19.46 -27.54 49.84
C ARG A 2 -20.21 -26.23 49.47
N LYS A 3 -21.26 -25.85 50.25
CA LYS A 3 -22.00 -24.59 50.02
C LYS A 3 -21.20 -23.32 50.38
N PHE A 4 -20.31 -23.44 51.37
CA PHE A 4 -19.44 -22.33 51.78
C PHE A 4 -18.31 -22.06 50.78
N LEU A 5 -17.75 -23.09 50.18
CA LEU A 5 -16.76 -23.02 49.12
C LEU A 5 -17.34 -22.42 47.82
N LEU A 6 -18.60 -22.76 47.49
CA LEU A 6 -19.31 -22.17 46.37
C LEU A 6 -19.60 -20.66 46.57
N ALA A 7 -20.02 -20.27 47.75
CA ALA A 7 -20.24 -18.85 48.07
C ALA A 7 -18.94 -18.04 48.05
N LEU A 8 -17.84 -18.59 48.55
CA LEU A 8 -16.53 -17.95 48.51
C LEU A 8 -16.01 -17.77 47.04
N GLY A 9 -16.24 -18.81 46.21
CA GLY A 9 -15.88 -18.73 44.77
C GLY A 9 -16.64 -17.66 44.00
N VAL A 10 -17.95 -17.51 44.28
CA VAL A 10 -18.77 -16.45 43.66
C VAL A 10 -18.31 -15.06 44.12
N VAL A 11 -17.99 -14.86 45.39
CA VAL A 11 -17.50 -13.58 45.92
C VAL A 11 -16.16 -13.21 45.28
N LEU A 12 -15.25 -14.15 45.11
CA LEU A 12 -13.95 -13.93 44.44
C LEU A 12 -14.12 -13.57 42.96
N LEU A 13 -15.05 -14.24 42.26
CA LEU A 13 -15.34 -13.91 40.84
C LEU A 13 -15.95 -12.51 40.69
N VAL A 14 -16.88 -12.12 41.56
CA VAL A 14 -17.48 -10.78 41.55
C VAL A 14 -16.43 -9.70 41.89
N ALA A 15 -15.56 -9.98 42.89
CA ALA A 15 -14.46 -9.05 43.22
C ALA A 15 -13.45 -8.90 42.06
N ALA A 16 -13.09 -9.99 41.40
CA ALA A 16 -12.21 -9.93 40.23
C ALA A 16 -12.85 -9.16 39.04
N TRP A 17 -14.15 -9.33 38.84
CA TRP A 17 -14.90 -8.59 37.81
C TRP A 17 -14.97 -7.09 38.13
N GLN A 18 -15.21 -6.73 39.41
CA GLN A 18 -15.19 -5.32 39.83
C GLN A 18 -13.81 -4.67 39.70
N ILE A 19 -12.73 -5.36 40.03
CA ILE A 19 -11.36 -4.85 39.86
C ILE A 19 -11.07 -4.54 38.37
N ASN A 20 -11.46 -5.41 37.45
CA ASN A 20 -11.27 -5.21 36.02
C ASN A 20 -12.08 -4.01 35.47
N THR A 21 -13.33 -3.84 35.93
CA THR A 21 -14.17 -2.70 35.50
C THR A 21 -13.66 -1.37 36.05
N VAL A 22 -13.17 -1.30 37.28
CA VAL A 22 -12.57 -0.11 37.88
C VAL A 22 -11.28 0.28 37.13
N SER A 23 -10.45 -0.68 36.79
CA SER A 23 -9.21 -0.44 36.03
C SER A 23 -9.49 0.09 34.61
N ALA A 24 -10.52 -0.46 33.94
CA ALA A 24 -10.94 0.02 32.62
C ALA A 24 -11.47 1.45 32.68
N GLN A 25 -12.33 1.75 33.65
CA GLN A 25 -12.88 3.08 33.88
C GLN A 25 -11.81 4.13 34.22
N GLN A 26 -10.79 3.76 35.00
CA GLN A 26 -9.66 4.65 35.30
C GLN A 26 -8.84 4.97 34.06
N ARG A 27 -8.57 4.00 33.20
CA ARG A 27 -7.86 4.22 31.92
C ARG A 27 -8.65 5.13 30.98
N GLU A 28 -9.94 4.90 30.85
CA GLU A 28 -10.82 5.73 30.01
C GLU A 28 -10.85 7.19 30.51
N ASN A 29 -10.98 7.40 31.81
CA ASN A 29 -10.93 8.74 32.42
C ASN A 29 -9.57 9.40 32.16
N GLN A 30 -8.47 8.67 32.30
CA GLN A 30 -7.13 9.22 32.02
C GLN A 30 -6.96 9.64 30.56
N VAL A 31 -7.40 8.82 29.60
CA VAL A 31 -7.37 9.18 28.17
C VAL A 31 -8.18 10.44 27.91
N ARG A 32 -9.40 10.51 28.45
CA ARG A 32 -10.28 11.68 28.32
C ARG A 32 -9.64 12.94 28.88
N ASP A 33 -9.06 12.88 30.06
CA ASP A 33 -8.46 14.05 30.72
C ASP A 33 -7.25 14.58 29.93
N GLN A 34 -6.41 13.68 29.37
CA GLN A 34 -5.31 14.08 28.50
C GLN A 34 -5.80 14.65 27.16
N SER A 35 -6.86 14.09 26.58
CA SER A 35 -7.47 14.63 25.36
C SER A 35 -8.01 16.04 25.56
N ILE A 36 -8.70 16.31 26.67
CA ILE A 36 -9.20 17.63 27.01
C ILE A 36 -8.04 18.64 27.22
N LYS A 37 -6.95 18.19 27.85
CA LYS A 37 -5.75 19.01 28.03
C LYS A 37 -5.15 19.44 26.70
N TYR A 38 -5.04 18.49 25.75
CA TYR A 38 -4.54 18.77 24.41
C TYR A 38 -5.47 19.73 23.63
N GLN A 39 -6.78 19.51 23.66
CA GLN A 39 -7.76 20.41 23.05
C GLN A 39 -7.65 21.84 23.58
N ARG A 40 -7.51 22.01 24.90
CA ARG A 40 -7.34 23.33 25.52
C ARG A 40 -6.06 24.02 25.07
N LEU A 41 -4.95 23.26 24.94
CA LEU A 41 -3.69 23.78 24.42
C LEU A 41 -3.87 24.32 23.00
N MET A 42 -4.48 23.54 22.11
CA MET A 42 -4.71 23.94 20.72
C MET A 42 -5.60 25.17 20.62
N ALA A 43 -6.67 25.25 21.45
CA ALA A 43 -7.55 26.43 21.51
C ALA A 43 -6.83 27.68 22.02
N LEU A 44 -5.91 27.54 22.98
CA LEU A 44 -5.11 28.66 23.47
C LEU A 44 -4.10 29.16 22.43
N ILE A 45 -3.49 28.24 21.68
CA ILE A 45 -2.59 28.60 20.59
C ILE A 45 -3.36 29.37 19.51
N ASP A 46 -4.50 28.86 19.07
CA ASP A 46 -5.34 29.50 18.05
C ASP A 46 -5.80 30.90 18.46
N ALA A 47 -6.18 31.06 19.74
CA ALA A 47 -6.73 32.32 20.24
C ALA A 47 -5.69 33.39 20.62
N PHE A 48 -4.49 33.00 21.06
CA PHE A 48 -3.56 33.89 21.72
C PHE A 48 -2.13 33.91 21.18
N TYR A 49 -1.81 33.03 20.23
CA TYR A 49 -0.49 33.07 19.63
C TYR A 49 -0.31 34.30 18.76
N VAL A 50 0.91 34.86 18.71
CA VAL A 50 1.18 36.15 18.06
C VAL A 50 0.99 36.10 16.53
N ASP A 51 1.26 34.97 15.91
CA ASP A 51 1.13 34.75 14.46
C ASP A 51 0.03 33.74 14.15
N THR A 52 -0.44 33.74 12.88
CA THR A 52 -1.37 32.71 12.41
C THR A 52 -0.70 31.35 12.37
N VAL A 53 -1.29 30.35 13.01
CA VAL A 53 -0.77 28.98 13.11
C VAL A 53 -1.59 28.02 12.27
N ASP A 54 -0.92 27.17 11.50
CA ASP A 54 -1.55 26.02 10.85
C ASP A 54 -1.77 24.90 11.89
N LEU A 55 -2.99 24.85 12.43
CA LEU A 55 -3.36 23.86 13.44
C LEU A 55 -3.31 22.42 12.92
N HIS A 56 -3.57 22.21 11.62
CA HIS A 56 -3.49 20.90 11.00
C HIS A 56 -2.04 20.39 11.05
N LYS A 57 -1.12 21.17 10.52
CA LYS A 57 0.31 20.84 10.54
C LYS A 57 0.83 20.62 11.97
N LEU A 58 0.46 21.50 12.91
CA LEU A 58 0.87 21.40 14.31
C LEU A 58 0.37 20.09 14.95
N THR A 59 -0.84 19.66 14.58
CA THR A 59 -1.41 18.40 15.07
C THR A 59 -0.67 17.20 14.50
N GLU A 60 -0.35 17.19 13.22
CA GLU A 60 0.42 16.11 12.59
C GLU A 60 1.83 16.01 13.16
N ASP A 61 2.52 17.14 13.32
CA ASP A 61 3.85 17.19 13.95
C ASP A 61 3.81 16.63 15.39
N ALA A 62 2.75 16.93 16.14
CA ALA A 62 2.56 16.39 17.49
C ALA A 62 2.32 14.86 17.48
N ILE A 63 1.51 14.35 16.55
CA ILE A 63 1.27 12.90 16.39
C ILE A 63 2.58 12.19 16.08
N VAL A 64 3.35 12.68 15.12
CA VAL A 64 4.66 12.13 14.76
C VAL A 64 5.58 12.06 15.99
N LYS A 65 5.63 13.15 16.79
CA LYS A 65 6.47 13.19 17.99
C LYS A 65 6.02 12.20 19.06
N VAL A 66 4.71 12.08 19.28
CA VAL A 66 4.16 11.12 20.28
C VAL A 66 4.47 9.68 19.88
N LEU A 67 4.32 9.33 18.60
CA LEU A 67 4.59 7.98 18.12
C LEU A 67 6.07 7.64 18.16
N ALA A 68 6.95 8.59 17.84
CA ALA A 68 8.40 8.41 17.91
C ALA A 68 8.92 8.07 19.33
N ASP A 69 8.18 8.45 20.36
CA ASP A 69 8.51 8.14 21.77
C ASP A 69 8.06 6.71 22.17
N LEU A 70 7.31 5.97 21.33
CA LEU A 70 6.85 4.61 21.61
C LEU A 70 7.87 3.57 21.13
N ASP A 71 8.03 3.42 19.82
CA ASP A 71 8.94 2.47 19.20
C ASP A 71 9.23 2.86 17.74
N PRO A 72 10.29 2.31 17.10
CA PRO A 72 10.65 2.64 15.72
C PRO A 72 9.64 2.20 14.65
N HIS A 73 8.69 1.32 14.98
CA HIS A 73 7.69 0.81 14.03
C HIS A 73 6.37 1.58 14.11
N SER A 74 6.20 2.39 15.18
CA SER A 74 5.02 3.25 15.35
C SER A 74 5.22 4.54 14.57
N VAL A 75 4.68 4.58 13.34
CA VAL A 75 4.85 5.69 12.40
C VAL A 75 3.48 6.25 12.03
N TYR A 76 3.38 7.59 11.96
CA TYR A 76 2.24 8.27 11.35
C TYR A 76 2.45 8.39 9.85
N ILE A 77 1.45 8.01 9.10
CA ILE A 77 1.43 8.14 7.63
C ILE A 77 0.22 9.02 7.31
N SER A 78 0.44 10.14 6.65
CA SER A 78 -0.65 11.03 6.25
C SER A 78 -1.57 10.36 5.22
N LYS A 79 -2.79 10.89 5.05
CA LYS A 79 -3.74 10.36 4.07
C LYS A 79 -3.15 10.34 2.66
N GLU A 80 -2.48 11.43 2.28
CA GLU A 80 -1.83 11.56 0.99
C GLU A 80 -0.72 10.52 0.79
N GLU A 81 0.08 10.27 1.82
CA GLU A 81 1.13 9.24 1.79
C GLU A 81 0.55 7.83 1.76
N VAL A 82 -0.54 7.55 2.47
CA VAL A 82 -1.26 6.26 2.41
C VAL A 82 -1.73 5.98 1.00
N ASP A 83 -2.33 6.95 0.33
CA ASP A 83 -2.80 6.80 -1.06
C ASP A 83 -1.63 6.48 -2.00
N GLU A 84 -0.49 7.20 -1.87
CA GLU A 84 0.73 6.93 -2.66
C GLU A 84 1.34 5.54 -2.37
N MET A 85 1.35 5.11 -1.12
CA MET A 85 1.88 3.79 -0.73
C MET A 85 0.99 2.63 -1.17
N ASN A 86 -0.33 2.82 -1.20
CA ASN A 86 -1.28 1.79 -1.59
C ASN A 86 -1.41 1.61 -3.10
N GLU A 87 -1.13 2.62 -3.91
CA GLU A 87 -1.23 2.53 -5.37
C GLU A 87 -0.54 1.28 -5.97
N PRO A 88 0.72 0.96 -5.63
CA PRO A 88 1.36 -0.24 -6.14
C PRO A 88 0.71 -1.54 -5.65
N LEU A 89 -0.01 -1.49 -4.53
CA LEU A 89 -0.71 -2.64 -3.95
C LEU A 89 -2.12 -2.81 -4.51
N GLU A 90 -2.71 -1.77 -5.11
CA GLU A 90 -4.01 -1.84 -5.79
C GLU A 90 -3.91 -2.37 -7.24
N GLY A 91 -2.70 -2.76 -7.68
CA GLY A 91 -2.44 -3.28 -9.02
C GLY A 91 -2.51 -2.22 -10.11
N GLY A 92 -2.33 -0.95 -9.77
CA GLY A 92 -2.24 0.15 -10.73
C GLY A 92 -2.75 1.48 -10.21
N PHE A 93 -2.52 2.50 -11.01
CA PHE A 93 -2.99 3.88 -10.74
C PHE A 93 -3.57 4.49 -12.00
N PHE A 94 -4.20 5.66 -11.87
CA PHE A 94 -4.72 6.40 -13.02
C PHE A 94 -3.78 7.55 -13.40
N GLY A 95 -3.40 7.60 -14.67
CA GLY A 95 -2.46 8.60 -15.18
C GLY A 95 -2.20 8.46 -16.67
N ILE A 96 -1.07 9.00 -17.12
CA ILE A 96 -0.72 9.00 -18.55
C ILE A 96 0.18 7.83 -18.98
N GLY A 97 0.75 7.05 -18.05
CA GLY A 97 1.55 5.86 -18.37
C GLY A 97 2.92 6.20 -18.95
N ILE A 98 3.73 6.98 -18.23
CA ILE A 98 5.15 7.21 -18.53
C ILE A 98 6.02 6.90 -17.32
N GLN A 99 7.24 6.45 -17.62
CA GLN A 99 8.37 6.54 -16.70
C GLN A 99 9.13 7.80 -17.00
N PHE A 100 9.51 8.56 -16.00
CA PHE A 100 10.19 9.83 -16.19
C PHE A 100 11.38 10.01 -15.25
N ALA A 101 12.29 10.88 -15.65
CA ALA A 101 13.36 11.38 -14.80
C ALA A 101 13.47 12.88 -14.94
N ILE A 102 13.82 13.58 -13.88
CA ILE A 102 14.15 15.00 -13.92
C ILE A 102 15.65 15.12 -14.18
N LEU A 103 16.01 15.59 -15.36
CA LEU A 103 17.39 15.77 -15.78
C LEU A 103 17.66 17.23 -16.12
N ARG A 104 18.61 17.87 -15.41
CA ARG A 104 18.95 19.29 -15.59
C ARG A 104 17.70 20.19 -15.58
N ASP A 105 16.90 20.02 -14.53
CA ASP A 105 15.63 20.73 -14.32
C ASP A 105 14.63 20.64 -15.48
N THR A 106 14.66 19.51 -16.21
CA THR A 106 13.73 19.21 -17.30
C THR A 106 13.16 17.80 -17.11
N LEU A 107 11.86 17.67 -17.25
CA LEU A 107 11.15 16.39 -17.14
C LEU A 107 11.32 15.61 -18.45
N MET A 108 12.05 14.50 -18.40
CA MET A 108 12.31 13.65 -19.55
C MET A 108 11.53 12.33 -19.44
N VAL A 109 10.85 11.94 -20.49
CA VAL A 109 10.24 10.61 -20.64
C VAL A 109 11.36 9.59 -20.83
N VAL A 110 11.50 8.68 -19.89
CA VAL A 110 12.47 7.56 -19.96
C VAL A 110 11.87 6.41 -20.74
N ASP A 111 10.59 6.12 -20.48
CA ASP A 111 9.85 5.05 -21.17
C ASP A 111 8.36 5.35 -21.15
N VAL A 112 7.60 4.71 -22.05
CA VAL A 112 6.14 4.76 -22.10
C VAL A 112 5.58 3.36 -21.86
N VAL A 113 4.53 3.28 -21.05
CA VAL A 113 3.89 2.00 -20.75
C VAL A 113 3.19 1.47 -22.00
N ALA A 114 3.54 0.24 -22.39
CA ALA A 114 2.97 -0.42 -23.56
C ALA A 114 1.45 -0.53 -23.45
N GLY A 115 0.74 -0.15 -24.51
CA GLY A 115 -0.74 -0.06 -24.54
C GLY A 115 -1.31 1.10 -23.72
N GLY A 116 -0.47 1.88 -23.07
CA GLY A 116 -0.86 3.01 -22.21
C GLY A 116 -1.32 4.24 -22.97
N PRO A 117 -1.89 5.24 -22.25
CA PRO A 117 -2.41 6.48 -22.84
C PRO A 117 -1.37 7.29 -23.63
N SER A 118 -0.16 7.39 -23.09
CA SER A 118 0.92 8.17 -23.75
C SER A 118 1.43 7.50 -25.01
N GLU A 119 1.53 6.18 -25.05
CA GLU A 119 1.91 5.46 -26.27
C GLU A 119 0.86 5.66 -27.37
N LYS A 120 -0.44 5.57 -27.02
CA LYS A 120 -1.55 5.74 -27.97
C LYS A 120 -1.55 7.09 -28.66
N VAL A 121 -1.08 8.14 -28.01
CA VAL A 121 -0.98 9.48 -28.62
C VAL A 121 0.38 9.71 -29.29
N GLY A 122 1.32 8.75 -29.22
CA GLY A 122 2.60 8.82 -29.91
C GLY A 122 3.73 9.51 -29.12
N MET A 123 3.61 9.64 -27.82
CA MET A 123 4.73 10.00 -26.93
C MET A 123 5.80 8.90 -26.97
N ARG A 124 7.06 9.25 -26.75
CA ARG A 124 8.21 8.35 -26.88
C ARG A 124 9.25 8.61 -25.80
N ALA A 125 10.06 7.60 -25.52
CA ALA A 125 11.28 7.78 -24.75
C ALA A 125 12.17 8.87 -25.38
N GLY A 126 12.74 9.74 -24.55
CA GLY A 126 13.54 10.90 -24.94
C GLY A 126 12.75 12.21 -25.15
N ASP A 127 11.41 12.17 -25.11
CA ASP A 127 10.60 13.40 -25.11
C ASP A 127 10.87 14.20 -23.83
N ARG A 128 11.04 15.51 -23.99
CA ARG A 128 11.21 16.43 -22.86
C ARG A 128 9.93 17.21 -22.66
N ILE A 129 9.25 16.96 -21.55
CA ILE A 129 8.02 17.67 -21.22
C ILE A 129 8.38 19.07 -20.74
N ILE A 130 7.85 20.09 -21.44
CA ILE A 130 8.08 21.49 -21.15
C ILE A 130 6.87 22.19 -20.56
N GLU A 131 5.65 21.78 -20.95
CA GLU A 131 4.41 22.32 -20.39
C GLU A 131 3.44 21.19 -20.04
N ILE A 132 2.67 21.37 -18.97
CA ILE A 132 1.55 20.51 -18.57
C ILE A 132 0.36 21.43 -18.33
N ASP A 133 -0.75 21.21 -19.06
CA ASP A 133 -1.97 22.04 -19.01
C ASP A 133 -1.68 23.56 -19.16
N GLY A 134 -0.71 23.92 -20.02
CA GLY A 134 -0.31 25.29 -20.27
C GLY A 134 0.66 25.88 -19.24
N GLU A 135 0.99 25.18 -18.17
CA GLU A 135 1.99 25.60 -17.19
C GLU A 135 3.38 25.11 -17.61
N ASN A 136 4.34 26.02 -17.71
CA ASN A 136 5.74 25.66 -17.97
C ASN A 136 6.33 24.94 -16.74
N VAL A 137 6.82 23.71 -16.95
CA VAL A 137 7.43 22.85 -15.94
C VAL A 137 8.94 22.68 -16.08
N ALA A 138 9.53 23.17 -17.18
CA ALA A 138 10.97 23.11 -17.40
C ALA A 138 11.68 24.34 -16.79
N GLY A 139 12.81 24.15 -16.12
CA GLY A 139 13.56 25.22 -15.46
C GLY A 139 12.85 25.81 -14.24
N LYS A 140 12.00 25.03 -13.56
CA LYS A 140 11.16 25.49 -12.43
C LYS A 140 11.43 24.73 -11.12
N ASN A 141 12.48 23.92 -11.05
CA ASN A 141 12.80 23.04 -9.91
C ASN A 141 11.60 22.17 -9.49
N ILE A 142 10.86 21.64 -10.48
CA ILE A 142 9.72 20.78 -10.21
C ILE A 142 10.19 19.50 -9.50
N SER A 143 9.49 19.10 -8.45
CA SER A 143 9.75 17.85 -7.73
C SER A 143 9.06 16.66 -8.39
N ASN A 144 9.52 15.44 -8.10
CA ASN A 144 8.84 14.19 -8.53
C ASN A 144 7.38 14.15 -8.10
N THR A 145 7.07 14.56 -6.87
CA THR A 145 5.69 14.68 -6.36
C THR A 145 4.90 15.71 -7.14
N GLY A 146 5.51 16.87 -7.45
CA GLY A 146 4.88 17.92 -8.28
C GLY A 146 4.52 17.43 -9.69
N VAL A 147 5.39 16.62 -10.30
CA VAL A 147 5.13 15.97 -11.60
C VAL A 147 3.98 14.98 -11.50
N ARG A 148 4.06 14.07 -10.53
CA ARG A 148 3.01 13.05 -10.32
C ARG A 148 1.65 13.68 -10.12
N LYS A 149 1.54 14.70 -9.27
CA LYS A 149 0.29 15.42 -8.98
C LYS A 149 -0.37 16.03 -10.23
N ARG A 150 0.42 16.44 -11.24
CA ARG A 150 -0.09 17.01 -12.50
C ARG A 150 -0.45 15.95 -13.54
N LEU A 151 0.32 14.87 -13.62
CA LEU A 151 0.13 13.83 -14.63
C LEU A 151 -0.87 12.74 -14.23
N LYS A 152 -1.02 12.45 -12.93
CA LYS A 152 -2.08 11.59 -12.39
C LYS A 152 -3.42 12.33 -12.37
N GLY A 153 -4.50 11.58 -12.18
CA GLY A 153 -5.85 12.11 -12.02
C GLY A 153 -6.89 11.07 -12.39
N GLU A 154 -8.15 11.39 -12.22
CA GLU A 154 -9.26 10.46 -12.43
C GLU A 154 -9.29 9.90 -13.86
N LYS A 155 -9.73 8.63 -13.98
CA LYS A 155 -9.91 7.96 -15.26
C LYS A 155 -10.80 8.77 -16.20
N GLY A 156 -10.36 8.90 -17.45
CA GLY A 156 -11.09 9.63 -18.49
C GLY A 156 -10.88 11.14 -18.50
N THR A 157 -10.23 11.70 -17.48
CA THR A 157 -9.84 13.13 -17.52
C THR A 157 -8.70 13.34 -18.49
N VAL A 158 -8.57 14.57 -18.99
CA VAL A 158 -7.58 14.94 -19.99
C VAL A 158 -6.46 15.72 -19.33
N VAL A 159 -5.23 15.51 -19.80
CA VAL A 159 -4.09 16.38 -19.57
C VAL A 159 -3.43 16.72 -20.91
N ASN A 160 -3.10 17.99 -21.11
CA ASN A 160 -2.40 18.47 -22.29
C ASN A 160 -0.91 18.57 -21.97
N VAL A 161 -0.08 17.91 -22.77
CA VAL A 161 1.36 17.83 -22.53
C VAL A 161 2.08 18.32 -23.77
N LYS A 162 2.89 19.38 -23.61
CA LYS A 162 3.76 19.85 -24.68
C LYS A 162 5.17 19.32 -24.46
N VAL A 163 5.73 18.69 -25.48
CA VAL A 163 7.07 18.10 -25.43
C VAL A 163 7.98 18.69 -26.47
N LEU A 164 9.27 18.70 -26.16
CA LEU A 164 10.36 18.95 -27.09
C LEU A 164 11.01 17.61 -27.48
N ARG A 165 10.94 17.26 -28.75
CA ARG A 165 11.58 16.08 -29.35
C ARG A 165 12.62 16.52 -30.37
N GLY A 166 13.88 16.36 -30.01
CA GLY A 166 14.98 16.94 -30.84
C GLY A 166 14.91 18.47 -30.83
N ARG A 167 14.43 19.07 -31.92
CA ARG A 167 14.22 20.52 -32.07
C ARG A 167 12.76 20.90 -32.30
N ASP A 168 11.87 19.90 -32.36
CA ASP A 168 10.47 20.11 -32.72
C ASP A 168 9.59 20.04 -31.47
N LEU A 169 8.53 20.84 -31.46
CA LEU A 169 7.52 20.85 -30.40
C LEU A 169 6.31 20.04 -30.84
N PHE A 170 5.81 19.23 -29.94
CA PHE A 170 4.59 18.41 -30.10
C PHE A 170 3.63 18.68 -28.96
N ASP A 171 2.36 18.85 -29.29
CA ASP A 171 1.28 18.94 -28.32
C ASP A 171 0.51 17.62 -28.29
N PHE A 172 0.42 17.01 -27.12
CA PHE A 172 -0.31 15.77 -26.90
C PHE A 172 -1.47 16.01 -25.96
N ARG A 173 -2.67 15.59 -26.37
CA ARG A 173 -3.86 15.52 -25.55
C ARG A 173 -3.98 14.08 -25.05
N VAL A 174 -3.61 13.84 -23.79
CA VAL A 174 -3.59 12.50 -23.20
C VAL A 174 -4.83 12.30 -22.33
N VAL A 175 -5.61 11.25 -22.60
CA VAL A 175 -6.74 10.85 -21.74
C VAL A 175 -6.19 9.88 -20.70
N ARG A 176 -6.31 10.24 -19.41
CA ARG A 176 -5.83 9.39 -18.32
C ARG A 176 -6.60 8.08 -18.27
N ASP A 177 -5.88 6.98 -18.05
CA ASP A 177 -6.46 5.66 -17.92
C ASP A 177 -5.73 4.86 -16.83
N LYS A 178 -6.22 3.65 -16.52
CA LYS A 178 -5.55 2.75 -15.57
C LYS A 178 -4.20 2.32 -16.14
N ILE A 179 -3.15 2.55 -15.37
CA ILE A 179 -1.79 2.08 -15.66
C ILE A 179 -1.55 0.86 -14.77
N PRO A 180 -1.47 -0.36 -15.34
CA PRO A 180 -1.29 -1.55 -14.54
C PRO A 180 0.09 -1.58 -13.88
N ILE A 181 0.13 -2.06 -12.65
CA ILE A 181 1.36 -2.39 -11.93
C ILE A 181 1.26 -3.86 -11.59
N TYR A 182 2.03 -4.67 -12.29
CA TYR A 182 2.04 -6.11 -12.05
C TYR A 182 2.85 -6.45 -10.78
N SER A 183 2.44 -7.51 -10.12
CA SER A 183 3.12 -8.10 -8.96
C SER A 183 3.93 -9.33 -9.34
N VAL A 184 3.54 -10.02 -10.43
CA VAL A 184 4.28 -11.12 -11.04
C VAL A 184 5.18 -10.54 -12.14
N ASP A 185 6.46 -10.32 -11.81
CA ASP A 185 7.42 -9.70 -12.72
C ASP A 185 7.88 -10.62 -13.84
N ALA A 186 7.91 -11.92 -13.58
CA ALA A 186 8.36 -12.91 -14.54
C ALA A 186 7.69 -14.27 -14.31
N SER A 187 7.36 -14.97 -15.40
CA SER A 187 6.92 -16.37 -15.38
C SER A 187 7.37 -17.07 -16.65
N TYR A 188 8.18 -18.15 -16.53
CA TYR A 188 8.70 -18.94 -17.66
C TYR A 188 9.15 -20.33 -17.21
N MET A 189 9.37 -21.23 -18.18
CA MET A 189 9.92 -22.56 -17.90
C MET A 189 11.45 -22.46 -17.81
N LEU A 190 12.04 -22.98 -16.71
CA LEU A 190 13.50 -23.12 -16.55
C LEU A 190 14.04 -24.30 -17.36
N ASP A 191 13.25 -25.38 -17.37
CA ASP A 191 13.51 -26.60 -18.15
C ASP A 191 12.18 -27.24 -18.59
N ASN A 192 12.16 -28.48 -19.03
CA ASN A 192 10.95 -29.15 -19.54
C ASN A 192 9.88 -29.41 -18.46
N THR A 193 10.24 -29.33 -17.17
CA THR A 193 9.36 -29.68 -16.03
C THR A 193 9.30 -28.64 -14.93
N THR A 194 10.26 -27.73 -14.89
CA THR A 194 10.38 -26.74 -13.82
C THR A 194 9.95 -25.35 -14.30
N GLY A 195 8.90 -24.81 -13.68
CA GLY A 195 8.47 -23.43 -13.89
C GLY A 195 9.15 -22.47 -12.91
N TYR A 196 9.26 -21.22 -13.30
CA TYR A 196 9.74 -20.11 -12.48
C TYR A 196 8.70 -19.01 -12.44
N VAL A 197 8.38 -18.52 -11.25
CA VAL A 197 7.50 -17.35 -11.05
C VAL A 197 8.14 -16.41 -10.05
N LYS A 198 8.28 -15.14 -10.42
CA LYS A 198 8.77 -14.10 -9.52
C LYS A 198 7.65 -13.16 -9.08
N ILE A 199 7.45 -13.04 -7.76
CA ILE A 199 6.49 -12.11 -7.16
C ILE A 199 7.27 -11.01 -6.43
N SER A 200 7.18 -9.77 -6.90
CA SER A 200 7.91 -8.62 -6.33
C SER A 200 7.18 -7.93 -5.19
N ARG A 201 5.86 -8.14 -5.07
CA ARG A 201 5.00 -7.62 -3.99
C ARG A 201 3.71 -8.43 -3.87
N PHE A 202 2.99 -8.26 -2.76
CA PHE A 202 1.66 -8.85 -2.59
C PHE A 202 0.59 -7.77 -2.78
N ALA A 203 0.17 -7.58 -4.04
CA ALA A 203 -0.86 -6.64 -4.45
C ALA A 203 -2.26 -7.30 -4.47
N ALA A 204 -3.31 -6.52 -4.62
CA ALA A 204 -4.67 -7.02 -4.74
C ALA A 204 -4.85 -7.97 -5.95
N THR A 205 -4.05 -7.78 -6.99
CA THR A 205 -4.07 -8.58 -8.24
C THR A 205 -3.14 -9.79 -8.22
N THR A 206 -2.32 -9.97 -7.16
CA THR A 206 -1.26 -10.99 -7.13
C THR A 206 -1.78 -12.41 -7.27
N ILE A 207 -2.90 -12.74 -6.63
CA ILE A 207 -3.48 -14.09 -6.69
C ILE A 207 -3.87 -14.40 -8.13
N GLU A 208 -4.59 -13.50 -8.79
CA GLU A 208 -5.04 -13.66 -10.18
C GLU A 208 -3.87 -13.77 -11.16
N GLU A 209 -2.87 -12.88 -11.03
CA GLU A 209 -1.66 -12.89 -11.85
C GLU A 209 -0.86 -14.19 -11.67
N PHE A 210 -0.73 -14.68 -10.43
CA PHE A 210 -0.05 -15.93 -10.12
C PHE A 210 -0.79 -17.14 -10.69
N GLU A 211 -2.12 -17.21 -10.52
CA GLU A 211 -2.94 -18.26 -11.09
C GLU A 211 -2.82 -18.34 -12.62
N GLU A 212 -2.87 -17.15 -13.28
CA GLU A 212 -2.65 -17.10 -14.73
C GLU A 212 -1.26 -17.62 -15.13
N ALA A 213 -0.22 -17.20 -14.40
CA ALA A 213 1.15 -17.65 -14.63
C ALA A 213 1.25 -19.18 -14.48
N VAL A 214 0.74 -19.73 -13.38
CA VAL A 214 0.74 -21.17 -13.10
C VAL A 214 -0.05 -21.94 -14.16
N LYS A 215 -1.22 -21.47 -14.58
CA LYS A 215 -2.02 -22.09 -15.66
C LYS A 215 -1.25 -22.17 -16.96
N LYS A 216 -0.56 -21.08 -17.34
CA LYS A 216 0.31 -21.03 -18.54
C LYS A 216 1.48 -22.01 -18.45
N LEU A 217 2.18 -22.03 -17.31
CA LEU A 217 3.33 -22.93 -17.11
C LEU A 217 2.92 -24.40 -17.09
N ARG A 218 1.78 -24.75 -16.49
CA ARG A 218 1.23 -26.10 -16.53
C ARG A 218 0.87 -26.56 -17.93
N ALA A 219 0.31 -25.68 -18.75
CA ALA A 219 0.03 -25.97 -20.16
C ALA A 219 1.33 -26.27 -20.96
N LEU A 220 2.49 -25.77 -20.49
CA LEU A 220 3.82 -26.05 -21.04
C LEU A 220 4.48 -27.29 -20.42
N GLY A 221 3.84 -27.98 -19.47
CA GLY A 221 4.36 -29.22 -18.88
C GLY A 221 4.99 -29.08 -17.50
N MET A 222 4.80 -27.92 -16.81
CA MET A 222 5.34 -27.69 -15.47
C MET A 222 4.82 -28.74 -14.46
N GLN A 223 5.74 -29.33 -13.72
CA GLN A 223 5.51 -30.25 -12.60
C GLN A 223 6.04 -29.67 -11.28
N ASP A 224 7.20 -29.03 -11.33
CA ASP A 224 7.86 -28.39 -10.19
C ASP A 224 7.89 -26.86 -10.37
N LEU A 225 7.90 -26.08 -9.28
CA LEU A 225 7.89 -24.63 -9.30
C LEU A 225 9.04 -24.05 -8.48
N VAL A 226 9.74 -23.08 -9.04
CA VAL A 226 10.59 -22.15 -8.29
C VAL A 226 9.81 -20.85 -8.11
N LEU A 227 9.45 -20.55 -6.85
CA LEU A 227 8.81 -19.30 -6.47
C LEU A 227 9.87 -18.34 -5.92
N ASP A 228 10.14 -17.27 -6.66
CA ASP A 228 11.13 -16.26 -6.30
C ASP A 228 10.45 -15.07 -5.60
N LEU A 229 10.81 -14.85 -4.34
CA LEU A 229 10.39 -13.72 -3.52
C LEU A 229 11.55 -12.77 -3.20
N GLN A 230 12.68 -12.87 -3.91
CA GLN A 230 13.81 -11.97 -3.67
C GLN A 230 13.46 -10.53 -4.02
N GLY A 231 13.68 -9.64 -3.05
CA GLY A 231 13.30 -8.23 -3.16
C GLY A 231 11.81 -7.94 -2.93
N ASN A 232 11.01 -8.95 -2.56
CA ASN A 232 9.61 -8.72 -2.18
C ASN A 232 9.55 -8.04 -0.80
N GLY A 233 9.07 -6.79 -0.78
CA GLY A 233 8.92 -5.98 0.43
C GLY A 233 7.65 -6.26 1.24
N GLY A 234 6.81 -7.23 0.81
CA GLY A 234 5.52 -7.51 1.42
C GLY A 234 4.34 -6.93 0.63
N GLY A 235 3.27 -6.55 1.35
CA GLY A 235 2.03 -6.02 0.79
C GLY A 235 0.80 -6.51 1.56
N TYR A 236 -0.29 -6.82 0.86
CA TYR A 236 -1.52 -7.29 1.49
C TYR A 236 -1.35 -8.71 2.04
N MET A 237 -1.60 -8.87 3.33
CA MET A 237 -1.57 -10.16 4.02
C MET A 237 -2.54 -11.16 3.37
N GLY A 238 -3.74 -10.71 2.96
CA GLY A 238 -4.71 -11.56 2.26
C GLY A 238 -4.19 -12.13 0.95
N ALA A 239 -3.40 -11.36 0.18
CA ALA A 239 -2.77 -11.83 -1.05
C ALA A 239 -1.71 -12.90 -0.76
N ALA A 240 -0.88 -12.70 0.27
CA ALA A 240 0.11 -13.70 0.70
C ALA A 240 -0.55 -15.00 1.20
N ILE A 241 -1.64 -14.88 1.97
CA ILE A 241 -2.44 -16.03 2.43
C ILE A 241 -3.01 -16.79 1.22
N GLY A 242 -3.58 -16.07 0.23
CA GLY A 242 -4.12 -16.70 -0.99
C GLY A 242 -3.06 -17.43 -1.80
N ILE A 243 -1.83 -16.90 -1.88
CA ILE A 243 -0.72 -17.61 -2.50
C ILE A 243 -0.35 -18.87 -1.70
N CYS A 244 -0.24 -18.78 -0.37
CA CYS A 244 0.05 -19.94 0.48
C CYS A 244 -1.01 -21.04 0.35
N ASP A 245 -2.28 -20.65 0.20
CA ASP A 245 -3.41 -21.57 0.05
C ASP A 245 -3.26 -22.51 -1.14
N HIS A 246 -2.66 -22.05 -2.24
CA HIS A 246 -2.39 -22.87 -3.41
C HIS A 246 -1.43 -24.06 -3.18
N PHE A 247 -0.64 -24.02 -2.10
CA PHE A 247 0.39 -25.04 -1.79
C PHE A 247 -0.03 -25.98 -0.65
N MET A 248 -1.18 -25.74 0.00
CA MET A 248 -1.56 -26.43 1.22
C MET A 248 -2.85 -27.23 1.06
N ASP A 249 -2.90 -28.39 1.68
CA ASP A 249 -4.16 -29.13 1.88
C ASP A 249 -5.14 -28.30 2.71
N ALA A 250 -6.43 -28.63 2.62
CA ALA A 250 -7.50 -27.98 3.36
C ALA A 250 -7.29 -28.00 4.89
N ALA A 251 -7.78 -26.94 5.53
CA ALA A 251 -7.82 -26.78 6.99
C ALA A 251 -6.44 -26.77 7.69
N LYS A 252 -5.39 -26.37 6.99
CA LYS A 252 -4.08 -26.08 7.60
C LYS A 252 -4.01 -24.63 8.02
N MET A 253 -3.47 -24.35 9.20
CA MET A 253 -3.24 -22.98 9.65
C MET A 253 -2.07 -22.38 8.86
N ILE A 254 -2.32 -21.27 8.15
CA ILE A 254 -1.33 -20.52 7.40
C ILE A 254 -0.62 -19.51 8.32
N VAL A 255 -1.41 -18.69 9.02
CA VAL A 255 -0.91 -17.64 9.91
C VAL A 255 -1.95 -17.36 11.01
N TYR A 256 -1.49 -16.80 12.11
CA TYR A 256 -2.40 -16.25 13.12
C TYR A 256 -1.91 -14.88 13.60
N THR A 257 -2.83 -14.04 14.01
CA THR A 257 -2.57 -12.83 14.77
C THR A 257 -3.03 -13.03 16.21
N ASP A 258 -2.30 -12.47 17.16
CA ASP A 258 -2.64 -12.52 18.58
C ASP A 258 -2.48 -11.12 19.18
N GLY A 259 -3.53 -10.63 19.83
CA GLY A 259 -3.55 -9.29 20.38
C GLY A 259 -4.28 -9.25 21.73
N ILE A 260 -3.81 -8.40 22.63
CA ILE A 260 -4.34 -8.26 23.99
C ILE A 260 -5.86 -8.03 24.00
N SER A 261 -6.37 -7.22 23.08
CA SER A 261 -7.80 -6.87 23.01
C SER A 261 -8.57 -7.69 21.96
N SER A 262 -7.93 -8.16 20.90
CA SER A 262 -8.57 -8.88 19.79
C SER A 262 -8.56 -10.40 19.97
N GLY A 263 -7.72 -10.91 20.88
CA GLY A 263 -7.47 -12.34 21.01
C GLY A 263 -6.76 -12.92 19.79
N ARG A 264 -6.69 -14.24 19.74
CA ARG A 264 -6.07 -14.99 18.65
C ARG A 264 -7.05 -15.20 17.50
N ARG A 265 -6.64 -14.81 16.28
CA ARG A 265 -7.37 -15.05 15.04
C ARG A 265 -6.46 -15.78 14.08
N GLY A 266 -6.89 -16.94 13.56
CA GLY A 266 -6.14 -17.76 12.62
C GLY A 266 -6.74 -17.75 11.23
N GLU A 267 -5.88 -17.70 10.22
CA GLU A 267 -6.24 -17.90 8.82
C GLU A 267 -5.85 -19.31 8.40
N TYR A 268 -6.72 -19.98 7.66
CA TYR A 268 -6.58 -21.39 7.31
C TYR A 268 -6.71 -21.59 5.82
N SER A 269 -6.02 -22.61 5.30
CA SER A 269 -6.12 -23.04 3.91
C SER A 269 -7.52 -23.59 3.60
N THR A 270 -7.91 -23.42 2.34
CA THR A 270 -9.17 -23.91 1.76
C THR A 270 -8.95 -25.22 0.98
N VAL A 271 -9.96 -25.69 0.25
CA VAL A 271 -9.87 -26.92 -0.58
C VAL A 271 -9.42 -26.64 -2.03
N ALA A 272 -9.07 -25.41 -2.36
CA ALA A 272 -8.91 -24.97 -3.76
C ALA A 272 -7.46 -24.86 -4.23
N GLY A 273 -6.50 -25.55 -3.58
CA GLY A 273 -5.09 -25.50 -3.94
C GLY A 273 -4.80 -25.97 -5.38
N MET A 274 -3.92 -25.24 -6.07
CA MET A 274 -3.47 -25.60 -7.43
C MET A 274 -2.15 -26.38 -7.42
N LEU A 275 -1.36 -26.27 -6.36
CA LEU A 275 0.04 -26.71 -6.30
C LEU A 275 0.33 -27.62 -5.09
N GLU A 276 -0.66 -28.37 -4.65
CA GLU A 276 -0.56 -29.34 -3.53
C GLU A 276 0.37 -30.53 -3.86
N LYS A 277 0.67 -30.74 -5.14
CA LYS A 277 1.56 -31.80 -5.63
C LYS A 277 2.67 -31.17 -6.47
N GLY A 278 3.86 -31.72 -6.31
CA GLY A 278 5.08 -31.22 -6.95
C GLY A 278 6.10 -30.76 -5.91
N ARG A 279 7.23 -30.27 -6.37
CA ARG A 279 8.27 -29.65 -5.53
C ARG A 279 8.23 -28.14 -5.68
N ILE A 280 8.48 -27.44 -4.58
CA ILE A 280 8.67 -25.99 -4.55
C ILE A 280 10.10 -25.73 -4.10
#